data_7560bf610a448416dc833d12faeabf0b
#
_entry.id   7560bf610a448416dc833d12faeabf0b
#
_cell.length_a   1.000
_cell.length_b   1.000
_cell.length_c   1.000
_cell.angle_alpha   90.00
_cell.angle_beta   90.00
_cell.angle_gamma   90.00
#
_symmetry.space_group_name_H-M   'P 1'
#
loop_
_entity.id
_entity.type
_entity.pdbx_description
1 polymer ?
#
loop_
_entity_poly.entity_id
_entity_poly.type
_entity_poly.pdbx_seq_one_letter_code
_entity_poly.pdbx_strand_id
1 'polypeptide(L)'
;MSLNEILRIVGAESHGMSHTEKIISAVGGFFSILLIMWICLYYVGVQGAALISASMGASVILLFAAPHSPLAQPWPVIGGHAVSALIGVTCAQLIPSSLLAAPLSVALVIAAMHYLRCLHPPGGGTVLAAVIGGPEVHALGYQFVLTPVLVNVAILLLSAIMLNYLFPWRRYPAYFKKQPARVRAQESGTLTHDDFEYAIQEIGSYVDINKDDLAKIYKLAFKHAHRLSNQPELITVGNCYSNGEYGEQWSVRKVTGISGNGQDALVAYKILDGDGLGTTATCTLPDFTNWHLYEVILDKGTWHRILRNRFAEQKTD
;
A
#
# COMPACT_ATOMS: atom_id res chain seq x y z
N MET A 1 28.53 -2.61 11.55
CA MET A 1 27.16 -2.17 11.22
C MET A 1 27.03 -0.71 11.59
N SER A 2 26.74 0.18 10.66
CA SER A 2 26.59 1.61 10.94
C SER A 2 25.26 1.90 11.65
N LEU A 3 25.16 3.04 12.36
CA LEU A 3 23.88 3.44 13.00
C LEU A 3 22.75 3.55 11.98
N ASN A 4 23.04 4.03 10.77
CA ASN A 4 22.07 4.14 9.69
C ASN A 4 21.57 2.78 9.19
N GLU A 5 22.43 1.75 9.18
CA GLU A 5 21.99 0.38 8.86
C GLU A 5 21.06 -0.18 9.94
N ILE A 6 21.36 0.10 11.22
CA ILE A 6 20.47 -0.31 12.33
C ILE A 6 19.11 0.39 12.21
N LEU A 7 19.08 1.70 11.97
CA LEU A 7 17.85 2.47 11.79
C LEU A 7 17.02 1.96 10.60
N ARG A 8 17.66 1.57 9.50
CA ARG A 8 17.01 0.93 8.35
C ARG A 8 16.41 -0.44 8.69
N ILE A 9 17.17 -1.29 9.39
CA ILE A 9 16.72 -2.63 9.78
C ILE A 9 15.51 -2.55 10.72
N VAL A 10 15.48 -1.60 11.67
CA VAL A 10 14.36 -1.41 12.60
C VAL A 10 13.23 -0.54 12.04
N GLY A 11 13.33 -0.09 10.79
CA GLY A 11 12.31 0.74 10.15
C GLY A 11 12.18 2.16 10.72
N ALA A 12 13.19 2.67 11.41
CA ALA A 12 13.19 4.01 12.01
C ALA A 12 13.55 5.12 11.02
N GLU A 13 13.14 4.98 9.76
CA GLU A 13 13.31 6.03 8.76
C GLU A 13 12.35 7.20 9.06
N SER A 14 12.88 8.43 9.00
CA SER A 14 12.09 9.63 9.23
C SER A 14 11.09 9.87 8.08
N HIS A 15 9.83 9.59 8.31
CA HIS A 15 8.77 10.05 7.42
C HIS A 15 8.49 11.52 7.74
N GLY A 16 8.62 12.40 6.74
CA GLY A 16 8.52 13.85 6.90
C GLY A 16 7.09 14.36 7.13
N MET A 17 6.38 13.86 8.15
CA MET A 17 5.07 14.39 8.52
C MET A 17 5.19 15.78 9.13
N SER A 18 4.35 16.73 8.67
CA SER A 18 4.31 18.09 9.18
C SER A 18 3.87 18.15 10.65
N HIS A 19 4.28 19.19 11.39
CA HIS A 19 3.86 19.40 12.77
C HIS A 19 2.34 19.59 12.89
N THR A 20 1.71 20.26 11.91
CA THR A 20 0.27 20.44 11.84
C THR A 20 -0.45 19.09 11.77
N GLU A 21 0.04 18.16 10.96
CA GLU A 21 -0.50 16.81 10.81
C GLU A 21 -0.47 16.04 12.15
N LYS A 22 0.65 16.11 12.85
CA LYS A 22 0.82 15.49 14.17
C LYS A 22 -0.15 16.05 15.21
N ILE A 23 -0.35 17.38 15.24
CA ILE A 23 -1.25 18.04 16.18
C ILE A 23 -2.71 17.70 15.88
N ILE A 24 -3.13 17.77 14.62
CA ILE A 24 -4.50 17.41 14.21
C ILE A 24 -4.82 15.98 14.60
N SER A 25 -3.90 15.04 14.34
CA SER A 25 -4.06 13.64 14.69
C SER A 25 -4.20 13.44 16.21
N ALA A 26 -3.36 14.11 16.99
CA ALA A 26 -3.40 14.01 18.45
C ALA A 26 -4.69 14.58 19.04
N VAL A 27 -5.13 15.76 18.57
CA VAL A 27 -6.37 16.40 19.01
C VAL A 27 -7.59 15.57 18.64
N GLY A 28 -7.64 15.08 17.39
CA GLY A 28 -8.72 14.21 16.93
C GLY A 28 -8.80 12.91 17.73
N GLY A 29 -7.66 12.30 17.99
CA GLY A 29 -7.56 11.11 18.83
C GLY A 29 -8.04 11.34 20.26
N PHE A 30 -7.64 12.45 20.88
CA PHE A 30 -8.05 12.79 22.22
C PHE A 30 -9.58 12.90 22.38
N PHE A 31 -10.22 13.70 21.53
CA PHE A 31 -11.67 13.90 21.65
C PHE A 31 -12.45 12.63 21.32
N SER A 32 -12.00 11.85 20.34
CA SER A 32 -12.66 10.61 19.96
C SER A 32 -12.61 9.56 21.08
N ILE A 33 -11.44 9.35 21.69
CA ILE A 33 -11.31 8.36 22.75
C ILE A 33 -12.01 8.80 24.03
N LEU A 34 -12.02 10.12 24.34
CA LEU A 34 -12.75 10.67 25.47
C LEU A 34 -14.24 10.35 25.38
N LEU A 35 -14.85 10.55 24.22
CA LEU A 35 -16.26 10.26 24.01
C LEU A 35 -16.58 8.77 24.08
N ILE A 36 -15.72 7.95 23.47
CA ILE A 36 -15.82 6.50 23.51
C ILE A 36 -15.72 5.98 24.96
N MET A 37 -14.73 6.46 25.72
CA MET A 37 -14.56 6.08 27.12
C MET A 37 -15.80 6.41 27.94
N TRP A 38 -16.33 7.60 27.77
CA TRP A 38 -17.53 8.04 28.49
C TRP A 38 -18.72 7.11 28.24
N ILE A 39 -18.94 6.70 26.99
CA ILE A 39 -20.00 5.77 26.61
C ILE A 39 -19.73 4.37 27.13
N CYS A 40 -18.50 3.86 27.00
CA CYS A 40 -18.15 2.54 27.49
C CYS A 40 -18.36 2.43 29.02
N LEU A 41 -17.98 3.45 29.78
CA LEU A 41 -18.19 3.47 31.25
C LEU A 41 -19.66 3.34 31.62
N TYR A 42 -20.54 3.94 30.82
CA TYR A 42 -21.98 3.86 31.04
C TYR A 42 -22.56 2.44 30.82
N TYR A 43 -22.09 1.72 29.77
CA TYR A 43 -22.69 0.44 29.38
C TYR A 43 -22.04 -0.80 30.00
N VAL A 44 -20.75 -0.78 30.26
CA VAL A 44 -19.97 -1.99 30.62
C VAL A 44 -19.08 -1.83 31.84
N GLY A 45 -19.26 -0.76 32.60
CA GLY A 45 -18.46 -0.48 33.79
C GLY A 45 -16.97 -0.29 33.51
N VAL A 46 -16.15 -0.22 34.56
CA VAL A 46 -14.73 0.15 34.43
C VAL A 46 -13.89 -0.92 33.71
N GLN A 47 -14.10 -2.20 34.05
CA GLN A 47 -13.28 -3.29 33.48
C GLN A 47 -13.60 -3.51 31.99
N GLY A 48 -14.87 -3.59 31.63
CA GLY A 48 -15.29 -3.72 30.24
C GLY A 48 -14.91 -2.50 29.40
N ALA A 49 -15.04 -1.30 29.96
CA ALA A 49 -14.64 -0.06 29.31
C ALA A 49 -13.15 -0.02 28.99
N ALA A 50 -12.28 -0.49 29.90
CA ALA A 50 -10.84 -0.53 29.67
C ALA A 50 -10.46 -1.39 28.45
N LEU A 51 -11.01 -2.61 28.35
CA LEU A 51 -10.70 -3.54 27.26
C LEU A 51 -11.24 -3.05 25.91
N ILE A 52 -12.48 -2.56 25.87
CA ILE A 52 -13.09 -2.02 24.65
C ILE A 52 -12.36 -0.77 24.20
N SER A 53 -12.05 0.13 25.12
CA SER A 53 -11.33 1.36 24.81
C SER A 53 -9.92 1.11 24.31
N ALA A 54 -9.24 0.04 24.75
CA ALA A 54 -7.95 -0.33 24.19
C ALA A 54 -8.05 -0.70 22.71
N SER A 55 -9.06 -1.48 22.31
CA SER A 55 -9.34 -1.80 20.91
C SER A 55 -9.72 -0.55 20.11
N MET A 56 -10.62 0.27 20.64
CA MET A 56 -11.02 1.54 19.99
C MET A 56 -9.87 2.53 19.89
N GLY A 57 -8.97 2.57 20.89
CA GLY A 57 -7.76 3.41 20.86
C GLY A 57 -6.84 3.07 19.70
N ALA A 58 -6.65 1.78 19.40
CA ALA A 58 -5.91 1.36 18.22
C ALA A 58 -6.58 1.82 16.91
N SER A 59 -7.91 1.74 16.85
CA SER A 59 -8.69 2.27 15.70
C SER A 59 -8.59 3.79 15.59
N VAL A 60 -8.63 4.51 16.72
CA VAL A 60 -8.43 5.98 16.77
C VAL A 60 -7.07 6.35 16.17
N ILE A 61 -5.99 5.67 16.58
CA ILE A 61 -4.66 5.91 16.03
C ILE A 61 -4.68 5.73 14.51
N LEU A 62 -5.26 4.64 14.03
CA LEU A 62 -5.29 4.34 12.60
C LEU A 62 -6.10 5.39 11.81
N LEU A 63 -7.28 5.80 12.30
CA LEU A 63 -8.15 6.76 11.61
C LEU A 63 -7.62 8.20 11.65
N PHE A 64 -6.82 8.56 12.65
CA PHE A 64 -6.28 9.91 12.77
C PHE A 64 -4.81 10.04 12.35
N ALA A 65 -3.99 9.00 12.51
CA ALA A 65 -2.61 9.04 12.01
C ALA A 65 -2.48 8.61 10.55
N ALA A 66 -3.34 7.70 10.09
CA ALA A 66 -3.33 7.16 8.73
C ALA A 66 -4.73 7.14 8.08
N PRO A 67 -5.44 8.28 7.93
CA PRO A 67 -6.84 8.33 7.49
C PRO A 67 -7.06 7.78 6.08
N HIS A 68 -6.02 7.71 5.25
CA HIS A 68 -6.10 7.18 3.90
C HIS A 68 -5.69 5.71 3.79
N SER A 69 -5.23 5.08 4.89
CA SER A 69 -4.94 3.65 4.91
C SER A 69 -6.16 2.83 4.49
N PRO A 70 -6.01 1.82 3.63
CA PRO A 70 -7.09 0.89 3.31
C PRO A 70 -7.72 0.25 4.54
N LEU A 71 -6.93 0.01 5.60
CA LEU A 71 -7.37 -0.60 6.85
C LEU A 71 -8.20 0.35 7.72
N ALA A 72 -8.13 1.67 7.47
CA ALA A 72 -8.86 2.72 8.17
C ALA A 72 -10.20 3.08 7.51
N GLN A 73 -10.54 2.52 6.35
CA GLN A 73 -11.76 2.90 5.64
C GLN A 73 -13.02 2.38 6.35
N PRO A 74 -14.20 2.99 6.11
CA PRO A 74 -15.43 2.65 6.85
C PRO A 74 -15.77 1.16 6.85
N TRP A 75 -15.67 0.46 5.71
CA TRP A 75 -16.01 -0.95 5.66
C TRP A 75 -15.08 -1.84 6.50
N PRO A 76 -13.73 -1.75 6.39
CA PRO A 76 -12.83 -2.43 7.31
C PRO A 76 -13.12 -2.14 8.78
N VAL A 77 -13.38 -0.91 9.15
CA VAL A 77 -13.64 -0.54 10.55
C VAL A 77 -14.94 -1.15 11.06
N ILE A 78 -16.05 -0.98 10.33
CA ILE A 78 -17.37 -1.54 10.71
C ILE A 78 -17.32 -3.05 10.70
N GLY A 79 -16.93 -3.65 9.56
CA GLY A 79 -16.93 -5.10 9.37
C GLY A 79 -15.93 -5.78 10.32
N GLY A 80 -14.74 -5.20 10.45
CA GLY A 80 -13.71 -5.74 11.34
C GLY A 80 -14.18 -5.83 12.79
N HIS A 81 -14.72 -4.77 13.35
CA HIS A 81 -15.23 -4.78 14.72
C HIS A 81 -16.49 -5.65 14.89
N ALA A 82 -17.42 -5.58 13.93
CA ALA A 82 -18.65 -6.38 14.00
C ALA A 82 -18.37 -7.90 13.97
N VAL A 83 -17.53 -8.33 13.01
CA VAL A 83 -17.12 -9.74 12.88
C VAL A 83 -16.35 -10.20 14.11
N SER A 84 -15.46 -9.35 14.62
CA SER A 84 -14.69 -9.64 15.84
C SER A 84 -15.59 -9.83 17.05
N ALA A 85 -16.55 -8.93 17.26
CA ALA A 85 -17.48 -9.02 18.37
C ALA A 85 -18.37 -10.27 18.25
N LEU A 86 -18.89 -10.54 17.05
CA LEU A 86 -19.75 -11.70 16.79
C LEU A 86 -19.04 -13.03 17.06
N ILE A 87 -17.85 -13.22 16.48
CA ILE A 87 -17.04 -14.43 16.66
C ILE A 87 -16.59 -14.54 18.12
N GLY A 88 -16.18 -13.43 18.74
CA GLY A 88 -15.72 -13.42 20.14
C GLY A 88 -16.83 -13.86 21.11
N VAL A 89 -18.04 -13.31 20.99
CA VAL A 89 -19.19 -13.70 21.80
C VAL A 89 -19.53 -15.18 21.57
N THR A 90 -19.55 -15.61 20.31
CA THR A 90 -19.83 -17.02 19.99
C THR A 90 -18.81 -17.96 20.62
N CYS A 91 -17.52 -17.66 20.51
CA CYS A 91 -16.45 -18.47 21.11
C CYS A 91 -16.54 -18.45 22.65
N ALA A 92 -16.82 -17.30 23.26
CA ALA A 92 -16.98 -17.17 24.71
C ALA A 92 -18.13 -18.01 25.24
N GLN A 93 -19.24 -18.16 24.49
CA GLN A 93 -20.39 -18.96 24.87
C GLN A 93 -20.19 -20.46 24.64
N LEU A 94 -19.46 -20.83 23.58
CA LEU A 94 -19.32 -22.25 23.19
C LEU A 94 -18.10 -22.93 23.80
N ILE A 95 -17.06 -22.19 24.18
CA ILE A 95 -15.77 -22.72 24.64
C ILE A 95 -15.55 -22.30 26.09
N PRO A 96 -15.70 -23.24 27.06
CA PRO A 96 -15.58 -22.92 28.50
C PRO A 96 -14.20 -22.40 28.90
N SER A 97 -13.14 -22.85 28.21
CA SER A 97 -11.77 -22.45 28.53
C SER A 97 -11.39 -21.18 27.75
N SER A 98 -11.25 -20.07 28.44
CA SER A 98 -10.78 -18.82 27.82
C SER A 98 -9.37 -18.93 27.23
N LEU A 99 -8.53 -19.83 27.75
CA LEU A 99 -7.21 -20.13 27.22
C LEU A 99 -7.26 -20.71 25.80
N LEU A 100 -8.32 -21.44 25.46
CA LEU A 100 -8.56 -21.98 24.12
C LEU A 100 -9.45 -21.04 23.27
N ALA A 101 -10.46 -20.43 23.89
CA ALA A 101 -11.39 -19.54 23.24
C ALA A 101 -10.68 -18.31 22.62
N ALA A 102 -9.74 -17.69 23.35
CA ALA A 102 -9.07 -16.48 22.90
C ALA A 102 -8.22 -16.69 21.62
N PRO A 103 -7.26 -17.61 21.56
CA PRO A 103 -6.46 -17.80 20.34
C PRO A 103 -7.29 -18.31 19.17
N LEU A 104 -8.27 -19.21 19.43
CA LEU A 104 -9.13 -19.71 18.36
C LEU A 104 -10.01 -18.59 17.77
N SER A 105 -10.58 -17.73 18.61
CA SER A 105 -11.39 -16.61 18.14
C SER A 105 -10.58 -15.60 17.31
N VAL A 106 -9.34 -15.30 17.72
CA VAL A 106 -8.44 -14.45 16.94
C VAL A 106 -8.13 -15.07 15.57
N ALA A 107 -7.83 -16.37 15.51
CA ALA A 107 -7.57 -17.08 14.26
C ALA A 107 -8.80 -17.03 13.31
N LEU A 108 -9.99 -17.30 13.85
CA LEU A 108 -11.25 -17.23 13.10
C LEU A 108 -11.54 -15.81 12.58
N VAL A 109 -11.30 -14.79 13.41
CA VAL A 109 -11.47 -13.38 13.03
C VAL A 109 -10.53 -13.00 11.89
N ILE A 110 -9.25 -13.37 11.96
CA ILE A 110 -8.29 -13.10 10.88
C ILE A 110 -8.80 -13.72 9.57
N ALA A 111 -9.19 -14.98 9.58
CA ALA A 111 -9.72 -15.68 8.41
C ALA A 111 -10.98 -14.97 7.86
N ALA A 112 -11.96 -14.70 8.74
CA ALA A 112 -13.22 -14.05 8.36
C ALA A 112 -13.00 -12.66 7.77
N MET A 113 -12.12 -11.84 8.35
CA MET A 113 -11.80 -10.51 7.85
C MET A 113 -11.18 -10.55 6.44
N HIS A 114 -10.34 -11.54 6.15
CA HIS A 114 -9.77 -11.71 4.81
C HIS A 114 -10.86 -12.06 3.78
N TYR A 115 -11.72 -13.04 4.08
CA TYR A 115 -12.80 -13.43 3.17
C TYR A 115 -13.83 -12.31 2.96
N LEU A 116 -14.16 -11.56 4.00
CA LEU A 116 -15.12 -10.45 3.94
C LEU A 116 -14.50 -9.13 3.47
N ARG A 117 -13.18 -9.10 3.20
CA ARG A 117 -12.43 -7.91 2.78
C ARG A 117 -12.59 -6.73 3.76
N CYS A 118 -12.62 -7.04 5.06
CA CYS A 118 -12.76 -6.05 6.12
C CYS A 118 -11.63 -6.14 7.15
N LEU A 119 -10.40 -6.34 6.66
CA LEU A 119 -9.22 -6.45 7.52
C LEU A 119 -9.02 -5.14 8.29
N HIS A 120 -9.16 -5.23 9.62
CA HIS A 120 -8.99 -4.12 10.55
C HIS A 120 -8.31 -4.63 11.82
N PRO A 121 -6.99 -4.48 11.95
CA PRO A 121 -6.22 -5.08 13.03
C PRO A 121 -6.74 -4.78 14.45
N PRO A 122 -7.25 -3.56 14.75
CA PRO A 122 -7.83 -3.28 16.06
C PRO A 122 -9.00 -4.20 16.46
N GLY A 123 -9.70 -4.82 15.50
CA GLY A 123 -10.71 -5.84 15.77
C GLY A 123 -10.18 -7.03 16.58
N GLY A 124 -8.88 -7.32 16.52
CA GLY A 124 -8.21 -8.28 17.40
C GLY A 124 -8.39 -7.96 18.88
N GLY A 125 -8.34 -6.68 19.25
CA GLY A 125 -8.67 -6.25 20.62
C GLY A 125 -10.17 -6.41 20.96
N THR A 126 -11.06 -6.20 19.99
CA THR A 126 -12.51 -6.38 20.20
C THR A 126 -12.88 -7.84 20.43
N VAL A 127 -12.31 -8.78 19.69
CA VAL A 127 -12.56 -10.20 19.89
C VAL A 127 -12.04 -10.67 21.25
N LEU A 128 -10.88 -10.20 21.68
CA LEU A 128 -10.34 -10.50 22.99
C LEU A 128 -11.22 -9.90 24.11
N ALA A 129 -11.69 -8.66 23.95
CA ALA A 129 -12.62 -8.06 24.90
C ALA A 129 -13.91 -8.88 25.05
N ALA A 130 -14.45 -9.45 23.98
CA ALA A 130 -15.61 -10.33 24.04
C ALA A 130 -15.34 -11.64 24.81
N VAL A 131 -14.13 -12.20 24.66
CA VAL A 131 -13.77 -13.51 25.25
C VAL A 131 -13.33 -13.39 26.70
N ILE A 132 -12.55 -12.35 27.05
CA ILE A 132 -11.93 -12.21 28.38
C ILE A 132 -12.40 -10.96 29.14
N GLY A 133 -13.45 -10.29 28.67
CA GLY A 133 -13.93 -9.02 29.22
C GLY A 133 -14.64 -9.10 30.58
N GLY A 134 -14.78 -10.29 31.10
CA GLY A 134 -15.38 -10.53 32.41
C GLY A 134 -16.91 -10.61 32.41
N PRO A 135 -17.50 -10.77 33.59
CA PRO A 135 -18.94 -11.08 33.72
C PRO A 135 -19.85 -10.04 33.11
N GLU A 136 -19.50 -8.75 33.22
CA GLU A 136 -20.30 -7.65 32.70
C GLU A 136 -20.40 -7.68 31.15
N VAL A 137 -19.29 -7.98 30.48
CA VAL A 137 -19.26 -8.15 29.03
C VAL A 137 -19.99 -9.41 28.62
N HIS A 138 -19.78 -10.53 29.31
CA HIS A 138 -20.44 -11.82 29.02
C HIS A 138 -21.95 -11.74 29.21
N ALA A 139 -22.43 -10.98 30.21
CA ALA A 139 -23.87 -10.78 30.45
C ALA A 139 -24.58 -10.11 29.26
N LEU A 140 -23.90 -9.33 28.46
CA LEU A 140 -24.48 -8.71 27.26
C LEU A 140 -24.76 -9.74 26.14
N GLY A 141 -24.04 -10.86 26.11
CA GLY A 141 -24.14 -11.79 25.00
C GLY A 141 -24.00 -11.08 23.65
N TYR A 142 -24.87 -11.38 22.68
CA TYR A 142 -24.82 -10.75 21.35
C TYR A 142 -25.20 -9.26 21.34
N GLN A 143 -25.79 -8.73 22.42
CA GLN A 143 -25.99 -7.29 22.56
C GLN A 143 -24.65 -6.54 22.54
N PHE A 144 -23.57 -7.16 22.99
CA PHE A 144 -22.21 -6.61 22.93
C PHE A 144 -21.83 -6.13 21.52
N VAL A 145 -22.29 -6.81 20.46
CA VAL A 145 -22.04 -6.43 19.08
C VAL A 145 -22.66 -5.08 18.74
N LEU A 146 -23.90 -4.87 19.15
CA LEU A 146 -24.64 -3.62 18.88
C LEU A 146 -24.19 -2.52 19.84
N THR A 147 -24.24 -2.81 21.13
CA THR A 147 -23.90 -1.92 22.22
C THR A 147 -22.99 -2.64 23.20
N PRO A 148 -21.73 -2.24 23.35
CA PRO A 148 -21.12 -0.96 22.97
C PRO A 148 -20.36 -0.94 21.63
N VAL A 149 -20.12 -2.09 20.93
CA VAL A 149 -19.13 -2.12 19.84
C VAL A 149 -19.54 -1.26 18.64
N LEU A 150 -20.69 -1.53 18.02
CA LEU A 150 -21.10 -0.75 16.84
C LEU A 150 -21.46 0.70 17.16
N VAL A 151 -21.94 1.00 18.36
CA VAL A 151 -22.13 2.39 18.82
C VAL A 151 -20.80 3.12 18.86
N ASN A 152 -19.76 2.52 19.45
CA ASN A 152 -18.43 3.13 19.48
C ASN A 152 -17.81 3.29 18.08
N VAL A 153 -17.99 2.30 17.22
CA VAL A 153 -17.57 2.38 15.81
C VAL A 153 -18.26 3.54 15.08
N ALA A 154 -19.57 3.70 15.29
CA ALA A 154 -20.30 4.82 14.69
C ALA A 154 -19.77 6.18 15.16
N ILE A 155 -19.52 6.33 16.47
CA ILE A 155 -18.95 7.54 17.04
C ILE A 155 -17.55 7.81 16.48
N LEU A 156 -16.71 6.78 16.43
CA LEU A 156 -15.37 6.86 15.90
C LEU A 156 -15.36 7.33 14.42
N LEU A 157 -16.21 6.73 13.59
CA LEU A 157 -16.34 7.10 12.18
C LEU A 157 -16.88 8.53 12.01
N LEU A 158 -17.91 8.90 12.78
CA LEU A 158 -18.44 10.27 12.75
C LEU A 158 -17.37 11.29 13.18
N SER A 159 -16.65 11.02 14.26
CA SER A 159 -15.54 11.87 14.70
C SER A 159 -14.45 12.00 13.63
N ALA A 160 -14.06 10.88 13.00
CA ALA A 160 -13.06 10.87 11.96
C ALA A 160 -13.54 11.64 10.72
N ILE A 161 -14.79 11.47 10.29
CA ILE A 161 -15.37 12.23 9.18
C ILE A 161 -15.37 13.71 9.51
N MET A 162 -15.92 14.11 10.65
CA MET A 162 -16.06 15.54 11.02
C MET A 162 -14.70 16.23 11.08
N LEU A 163 -13.74 15.66 11.78
CA LEU A 163 -12.44 16.29 11.98
C LEU A 163 -11.55 16.27 10.74
N ASN A 164 -11.47 15.13 10.05
CA ASN A 164 -10.62 15.03 8.85
C ASN A 164 -11.23 15.78 7.65
N TYR A 165 -12.55 15.96 7.58
CA TYR A 165 -13.19 16.69 6.48
C TYR A 165 -12.86 18.19 6.48
N LEU A 166 -12.53 18.77 7.63
CA LEU A 166 -12.13 20.17 7.76
C LEU A 166 -10.85 20.50 6.97
N PHE A 167 -10.03 19.50 6.72
CA PHE A 167 -8.74 19.66 6.04
C PHE A 167 -8.77 19.00 4.66
N PRO A 168 -8.63 19.75 3.56
CA PRO A 168 -8.77 19.21 2.20
C PRO A 168 -7.85 18.01 1.87
N TRP A 169 -6.63 18.01 2.45
CA TRP A 169 -5.67 16.93 2.23
C TRP A 169 -5.90 15.69 3.10
N ARG A 170 -6.73 15.80 4.15
CA ARG A 170 -7.06 14.72 5.09
C ARG A 170 -8.46 14.14 4.89
N ARG A 171 -9.22 14.60 3.90
CA ARG A 171 -10.62 14.19 3.73
C ARG A 171 -10.79 12.68 3.87
N TYR A 172 -11.69 12.33 4.79
CA TYR A 172 -12.05 10.96 5.11
C TYR A 172 -13.56 10.77 4.90
N PRO A 173 -14.01 9.64 4.37
CA PRO A 173 -13.26 8.53 3.76
C PRO A 173 -12.37 8.94 2.57
N ALA A 174 -11.37 8.10 2.23
CA ALA A 174 -10.42 8.36 1.14
C ALA A 174 -11.08 8.61 -0.22
N TYR A 175 -12.30 8.12 -0.41
CA TYR A 175 -13.14 8.38 -1.60
C TYR A 175 -13.37 9.87 -1.86
N PHE A 176 -13.46 10.69 -0.80
CA PHE A 176 -13.67 12.15 -0.93
C PHE A 176 -12.39 12.95 -1.15
N LYS A 177 -11.23 12.30 -1.10
CA LYS A 177 -9.99 12.95 -1.49
C LYS A 177 -10.05 13.18 -3.00
N LYS A 178 -10.10 14.46 -3.43
CA LYS A 178 -10.01 14.80 -4.85
C LYS A 178 -8.73 14.17 -5.39
N GLN A 179 -8.87 13.24 -6.32
CA GLN A 179 -7.71 12.81 -7.11
C GLN A 179 -7.19 14.07 -7.83
N PRO A 180 -5.89 14.37 -7.77
CA PRO A 180 -5.34 15.39 -8.62
C PRO A 180 -5.79 15.09 -10.05
N ALA A 181 -6.25 16.12 -10.77
CA ALA A 181 -6.60 15.98 -12.17
C ALA A 181 -5.52 15.14 -12.84
N ARG A 182 -5.92 14.09 -13.58
CA ARG A 182 -4.98 13.22 -14.28
C ARG A 182 -3.95 14.13 -14.95
N VAL A 183 -2.80 14.25 -14.32
CA VAL A 183 -1.64 14.83 -15.00
C VAL A 183 -1.46 13.88 -16.15
N ARG A 184 -1.74 14.36 -17.37
CA ARG A 184 -1.25 13.68 -18.58
C ARG A 184 0.23 13.52 -18.31
N ALA A 185 0.64 12.29 -18.08
CA ALA A 185 2.04 11.96 -17.98
C ALA A 185 2.67 12.49 -19.28
N GLN A 186 3.26 13.68 -19.20
CA GLN A 186 4.26 14.08 -20.16
C GLN A 186 5.47 13.23 -19.80
N GLU A 187 5.53 12.15 -20.53
CA GLU A 187 6.53 11.11 -20.44
C GLU A 187 7.88 11.71 -20.79
N SER A 188 8.77 11.75 -19.85
CA SER A 188 10.20 11.82 -20.16
C SER A 188 10.98 11.50 -18.90
N GLY A 189 11.55 10.33 -18.85
CA GLY A 189 12.54 9.98 -17.86
C GLY A 189 12.23 8.67 -17.15
N THR A 190 13.22 7.85 -16.99
CA THR A 190 13.20 6.74 -16.01
C THR A 190 13.11 7.36 -14.63
N LEU A 191 12.03 7.06 -13.90
CA LEU A 191 11.90 7.49 -12.51
C LEU A 191 13.03 6.87 -11.69
N THR A 192 13.72 7.72 -10.95
CA THR A 192 14.81 7.33 -10.05
C THR A 192 14.27 7.07 -8.64
N HIS A 193 15.09 6.49 -7.77
CA HIS A 193 14.74 6.32 -6.36
C HIS A 193 14.44 7.69 -5.70
N ASP A 194 15.19 8.72 -6.06
CA ASP A 194 15.04 10.08 -5.54
C ASP A 194 13.70 10.70 -5.96
N ASP A 195 13.19 10.39 -7.17
CA ASP A 195 11.87 10.84 -7.63
C ASP A 195 10.74 10.21 -6.80
N PHE A 196 10.90 8.96 -6.38
CA PHE A 196 9.95 8.30 -5.47
C PHE A 196 10.01 8.89 -4.06
N GLU A 197 11.20 9.17 -3.54
CA GLU A 197 11.35 9.85 -2.25
C GLU A 197 10.70 11.23 -2.27
N TYR A 198 10.97 12.02 -3.30
CA TYR A 198 10.34 13.32 -3.50
C TYR A 198 8.81 13.20 -3.56
N ALA A 199 8.28 12.25 -4.36
CA ALA A 199 6.84 12.05 -4.50
C ALA A 199 6.17 11.63 -3.18
N ILE A 200 6.81 10.77 -2.38
CA ILE A 200 6.31 10.35 -1.07
C ILE A 200 6.31 11.55 -0.09
N GLN A 201 7.35 12.38 -0.11
CA GLN A 201 7.42 13.60 0.72
C GLN A 201 6.34 14.62 0.32
N GLU A 202 6.10 14.80 -0.99
CA GLU A 202 5.08 15.74 -1.50
C GLU A 202 3.65 15.29 -1.17
N ILE A 203 3.39 13.97 -1.06
CA ILE A 203 2.09 13.45 -0.63
C ILE A 203 1.76 13.91 0.80
N GLY A 204 2.76 14.14 1.66
CA GLY A 204 2.62 14.74 3.00
C GLY A 204 1.76 13.95 3.99
N SER A 205 1.29 12.76 3.62
CA SER A 205 0.48 11.86 4.45
C SER A 205 1.12 10.49 4.56
N TYR A 206 0.77 9.74 5.62
CA TYR A 206 1.25 8.37 5.78
C TYR A 206 0.78 7.49 4.61
N VAL A 207 1.73 6.87 3.93
CA VAL A 207 1.50 5.90 2.85
C VAL A 207 1.86 4.53 3.41
N ASP A 208 0.88 3.64 3.49
CA ASP A 208 1.03 2.28 4.04
C ASP A 208 1.59 1.31 3.00
N ILE A 209 2.67 1.73 2.35
CA ILE A 209 3.42 0.94 1.36
C ILE A 209 4.90 1.30 1.54
N ASN A 210 5.77 0.30 1.62
CA ASN A 210 7.20 0.58 1.63
C ASN A 210 7.70 1.01 0.23
N LYS A 211 8.83 1.71 0.18
CA LYS A 211 9.40 2.29 -1.04
C LYS A 211 9.70 1.22 -2.10
N ASP A 212 10.20 0.06 -1.67
CA ASP A 212 10.57 -1.04 -2.57
C ASP A 212 9.35 -1.68 -3.22
N ASP A 213 8.26 -1.85 -2.46
CA ASP A 213 6.99 -2.35 -3.00
C ASP A 213 6.34 -1.36 -3.97
N LEU A 214 6.41 -0.05 -3.68
CA LEU A 214 5.92 0.98 -4.59
C LEU A 214 6.70 0.98 -5.92
N ALA A 215 8.03 0.91 -5.87
CA ALA A 215 8.88 0.80 -7.04
C ALA A 215 8.59 -0.49 -7.83
N LYS A 216 8.39 -1.61 -7.14
CA LYS A 216 8.02 -2.89 -7.74
C LYS A 216 6.65 -2.87 -8.41
N ILE A 217 5.64 -2.25 -7.76
CA ILE A 217 4.30 -2.07 -8.33
C ILE A 217 4.38 -1.23 -9.61
N TYR A 218 5.10 -0.12 -9.57
CA TYR A 218 5.30 0.73 -10.74
C TYR A 218 5.95 -0.04 -11.89
N LYS A 219 7.05 -0.76 -11.61
CA LYS A 219 7.76 -1.58 -12.59
C LYS A 219 6.86 -2.64 -13.24
N LEU A 220 6.07 -3.35 -12.43
CA LEU A 220 5.14 -4.37 -12.92
C LEU A 220 4.02 -3.74 -13.76
N ALA A 221 3.46 -2.61 -13.34
CA ALA A 221 2.44 -1.88 -14.09
C ALA A 221 2.99 -1.38 -15.43
N PHE A 222 4.19 -0.81 -15.42
CA PHE A 222 4.88 -0.35 -16.63
C PHE A 222 5.16 -1.51 -17.59
N LYS A 223 5.69 -2.63 -17.11
CA LYS A 223 5.93 -3.85 -17.91
C LYS A 223 4.63 -4.41 -18.50
N HIS A 224 3.54 -4.39 -17.74
CA HIS A 224 2.23 -4.83 -18.22
C HIS A 224 1.69 -3.90 -19.31
N ALA A 225 1.76 -2.59 -19.12
CA ALA A 225 1.33 -1.60 -20.13
C ALA A 225 2.10 -1.76 -21.44
N HIS A 226 3.39 -2.05 -21.38
CA HIS A 226 4.21 -2.31 -22.57
C HIS A 226 3.91 -3.65 -23.25
N ARG A 227 3.54 -4.70 -22.48
CA ARG A 227 3.10 -5.97 -23.08
C ARG A 227 1.77 -5.84 -23.82
N LEU A 228 0.86 -5.00 -23.35
CA LEU A 228 -0.44 -4.77 -24.01
C LEU A 228 -0.33 -3.87 -25.26
N SER A 229 0.74 -3.12 -25.39
CA SER A 229 1.02 -2.35 -26.62
C SER A 229 1.66 -3.18 -27.74
N ASN A 230 1.52 -4.51 -27.67
CA ASN A 230 2.15 -5.51 -28.54
C ASN A 230 1.95 -5.26 -30.05
N GLN A 231 2.91 -4.55 -30.62
CA GLN A 231 3.55 -5.02 -31.85
C GLN A 231 5.03 -5.24 -31.50
N PRO A 232 5.67 -6.34 -31.98
CA PRO A 232 7.08 -6.53 -31.76
C PRO A 232 7.82 -5.30 -32.30
N GLU A 233 8.44 -4.52 -31.40
CA GLU A 233 9.37 -3.49 -31.83
C GLU A 233 10.43 -4.22 -32.65
N LEU A 234 10.53 -3.90 -33.94
CA LEU A 234 11.57 -4.47 -34.79
C LEU A 234 12.92 -4.08 -34.18
N ILE A 235 13.58 -5.07 -33.58
CA ILE A 235 14.94 -4.87 -33.08
C ILE A 235 15.82 -4.53 -34.29
N THR A 236 16.43 -3.35 -34.24
CA THR A 236 17.21 -2.81 -35.37
C THR A 236 18.69 -2.79 -35.01
N VAL A 237 19.52 -3.25 -35.94
CA VAL A 237 20.98 -3.19 -35.80
C VAL A 237 21.42 -1.74 -35.73
N GLY A 238 22.29 -1.43 -34.78
CA GLY A 238 22.80 -0.09 -34.52
C GLY A 238 22.08 0.66 -33.39
N ASN A 239 20.85 0.28 -33.03
CA ASN A 239 20.07 0.91 -31.97
C ASN A 239 20.45 0.38 -30.59
N CYS A 240 20.17 1.21 -29.58
CA CYS A 240 20.41 0.88 -28.18
C CYS A 240 19.08 0.60 -27.46
N TYR A 241 19.10 -0.40 -26.61
CA TYR A 241 17.93 -0.86 -25.85
C TYR A 241 18.28 -0.96 -24.38
N SER A 242 17.34 -0.61 -23.51
CA SER A 242 17.46 -0.76 -22.06
C SER A 242 16.46 -1.78 -21.54
N ASN A 243 16.85 -2.52 -20.49
CA ASN A 243 15.95 -3.42 -19.77
C ASN A 243 15.04 -2.70 -18.77
N GLY A 244 15.23 -1.42 -18.53
CA GLY A 244 14.43 -0.65 -17.58
C GLY A 244 14.55 -1.13 -16.12
N GLU A 245 15.57 -1.95 -15.79
CA GLU A 245 15.85 -2.37 -14.42
C GLU A 245 16.47 -1.22 -13.61
N TYR A 246 16.63 -1.42 -12.28
CA TYR A 246 17.27 -0.44 -11.39
C TYR A 246 18.52 -1.02 -10.75
N GLY A 247 19.44 -0.11 -10.37
CA GLY A 247 20.65 -0.48 -9.65
C GLY A 247 21.57 -1.41 -10.44
N GLU A 248 22.13 -2.42 -9.77
CA GLU A 248 23.12 -3.34 -10.35
C GLU A 248 22.62 -4.19 -11.52
N GLN A 249 21.32 -4.36 -11.67
CA GLN A 249 20.73 -5.15 -12.77
C GLN A 249 20.39 -4.34 -14.02
N TRP A 250 20.54 -3.00 -13.94
CA TRP A 250 20.28 -2.14 -15.09
C TRP A 250 21.38 -2.26 -16.13
N SER A 251 21.01 -2.32 -17.42
CA SER A 251 21.97 -2.23 -18.49
C SER A 251 21.39 -1.69 -19.78
N VAL A 252 22.27 -1.08 -20.61
CA VAL A 252 21.96 -0.63 -21.96
C VAL A 252 22.82 -1.44 -22.95
N ARG A 253 22.14 -2.05 -23.92
CA ARG A 253 22.76 -2.89 -24.95
C ARG A 253 22.57 -2.28 -26.33
N LYS A 254 23.66 -2.17 -27.10
CA LYS A 254 23.61 -1.80 -28.50
C LYS A 254 23.60 -3.05 -29.34
N VAL A 255 22.62 -3.20 -30.22
CA VAL A 255 22.57 -4.32 -31.18
C VAL A 255 23.63 -4.12 -32.27
N THR A 256 24.55 -5.05 -32.37
CA THR A 256 25.67 -5.00 -33.34
C THR A 256 25.42 -5.86 -34.57
N GLY A 257 24.53 -6.83 -34.48
CA GLY A 257 24.18 -7.70 -35.61
C GLY A 257 22.99 -8.58 -35.29
N ILE A 258 22.26 -9.00 -36.32
CA ILE A 258 21.20 -10.01 -36.24
C ILE A 258 21.49 -11.05 -37.35
N SER A 259 21.52 -12.34 -36.99
CA SER A 259 21.77 -13.43 -37.93
C SER A 259 20.71 -14.51 -37.79
N GLY A 260 20.27 -15.07 -38.89
CA GLY A 260 19.18 -16.05 -38.93
C GLY A 260 17.82 -15.43 -39.19
N ASN A 261 16.78 -16.26 -39.32
CA ASN A 261 15.40 -15.84 -39.57
C ASN A 261 14.45 -16.45 -38.52
N GLY A 262 13.40 -15.74 -38.18
CA GLY A 262 12.34 -16.21 -37.29
C GLY A 262 12.78 -16.32 -35.82
N GLN A 263 12.26 -17.31 -35.12
CA GLN A 263 12.48 -17.47 -33.67
C GLN A 263 13.90 -17.92 -33.30
N ASP A 264 14.64 -18.51 -34.24
CA ASP A 264 16.02 -18.97 -34.04
C ASP A 264 17.06 -17.90 -34.41
N ALA A 265 16.61 -16.68 -34.76
CA ALA A 265 17.52 -15.56 -35.02
C ALA A 265 18.35 -15.20 -33.79
N LEU A 266 19.66 -14.98 -34.02
CA LEU A 266 20.60 -14.59 -32.97
C LEU A 266 20.86 -13.09 -33.04
N VAL A 267 20.77 -12.43 -31.91
CA VAL A 267 21.07 -11.01 -31.71
C VAL A 267 22.43 -10.87 -31.04
N ALA A 268 23.39 -10.30 -31.75
CA ALA A 268 24.68 -9.92 -31.19
C ALA A 268 24.58 -8.48 -30.64
N TYR A 269 25.09 -8.26 -29.43
CA TYR A 269 25.03 -6.95 -28.79
C TYR A 269 26.29 -6.65 -27.96
N LYS A 270 26.52 -5.37 -27.74
CA LYS A 270 27.53 -4.84 -26.80
C LYS A 270 26.87 -4.06 -25.70
N ILE A 271 27.26 -4.28 -24.46
CA ILE A 271 26.78 -3.53 -23.30
C ILE A 271 27.51 -2.20 -23.24
N LEU A 272 26.75 -1.11 -23.35
CA LEU A 272 27.29 0.26 -23.35
C LEU A 272 27.25 0.91 -21.99
N ASP A 273 26.36 0.46 -21.08
CA ASP A 273 26.22 1.01 -19.73
C ASP A 273 25.55 0.00 -18.80
N GLY A 274 25.79 0.12 -17.47
CA GLY A 274 25.25 -0.75 -16.44
C GLY A 274 25.96 -2.09 -16.29
N ASP A 275 25.20 -3.12 -15.87
CA ASP A 275 25.75 -4.46 -15.59
C ASP A 275 26.41 -5.08 -16.81
N GLY A 276 27.68 -5.51 -16.65
CA GLY A 276 28.48 -6.09 -17.71
C GLY A 276 29.07 -5.07 -18.70
N LEU A 277 29.19 -3.79 -18.35
CA LEU A 277 29.75 -2.71 -19.18
C LEU A 277 30.97 -3.15 -20.01
N GLY A 278 30.92 -2.89 -21.31
CA GLY A 278 32.00 -3.17 -22.25
C GLY A 278 32.00 -4.58 -22.83
N THR A 279 31.22 -5.52 -22.28
CA THR A 279 31.14 -6.89 -22.78
C THR A 279 30.29 -7.00 -24.06
N THR A 280 30.62 -8.01 -24.88
CA THR A 280 29.83 -8.42 -26.05
C THR A 280 29.28 -9.81 -25.85
N ALA A 281 28.02 -10.03 -26.23
CA ALA A 281 27.40 -11.33 -26.13
C ALA A 281 26.36 -11.55 -27.25
N THR A 282 25.85 -12.78 -27.36
CA THR A 282 24.77 -13.13 -28.25
C THR A 282 23.66 -13.82 -27.47
N CYS A 283 22.41 -13.59 -27.86
CA CYS A 283 21.26 -14.31 -27.35
C CYS A 283 20.25 -14.55 -28.49
N THR A 284 19.23 -15.35 -28.24
CA THR A 284 18.14 -15.49 -29.21
C THR A 284 17.30 -14.23 -29.33
N LEU A 285 16.66 -14.01 -30.48
CA LEU A 285 15.76 -12.86 -30.67
C LEU A 285 14.62 -12.84 -29.65
N PRO A 286 13.96 -13.97 -29.29
CA PRO A 286 12.99 -14.01 -28.21
C PRO A 286 13.57 -13.61 -26.85
N ASP A 287 14.78 -14.05 -26.50
CA ASP A 287 15.42 -13.69 -25.23
C ASP A 287 15.74 -12.20 -25.18
N PHE A 288 16.25 -11.62 -26.27
CA PHE A 288 16.50 -10.19 -26.35
C PHE A 288 15.19 -9.39 -26.28
N THR A 289 14.14 -9.86 -26.96
CA THR A 289 12.80 -9.24 -26.94
C THR A 289 12.18 -9.28 -25.53
N ASN A 290 12.40 -10.36 -24.78
CA ASN A 290 11.94 -10.47 -23.40
C ASN A 290 12.78 -9.65 -22.42
N TRP A 291 14.07 -9.45 -22.72
CA TRP A 291 14.99 -8.69 -21.89
C TRP A 291 14.78 -7.17 -22.04
N HIS A 292 14.68 -6.63 -23.29
CA HIS A 292 14.55 -5.20 -23.51
C HIS A 292 13.17 -4.67 -23.15
N LEU A 293 13.12 -3.45 -22.64
CA LEU A 293 11.88 -2.80 -22.31
C LEU A 293 11.57 -1.63 -23.28
N TYR A 294 12.58 -0.87 -23.70
CA TYR A 294 12.46 0.24 -24.65
C TYR A 294 13.78 0.59 -25.35
N GLU A 295 13.64 1.24 -26.50
CA GLU A 295 14.75 1.83 -27.24
C GLU A 295 15.21 3.12 -26.56
N VAL A 296 16.54 3.35 -26.51
CA VAL A 296 17.16 4.51 -25.87
C VAL A 296 18.20 5.17 -26.76
N ILE A 297 18.40 6.47 -26.59
CA ILE A 297 19.47 7.25 -27.22
C ILE A 297 20.28 7.97 -26.16
N LEU A 298 21.58 8.08 -26.37
CA LEU A 298 22.46 8.85 -25.51
C LEU A 298 22.45 10.31 -25.96
N ASP A 299 21.95 11.21 -25.12
CA ASP A 299 22.03 12.67 -25.34
C ASP A 299 22.69 13.34 -24.14
N LYS A 300 23.73 14.15 -24.41
CA LYS A 300 24.49 14.89 -23.37
C LYS A 300 24.93 14.06 -22.17
N GLY A 301 25.30 12.79 -22.41
CA GLY A 301 25.77 11.86 -21.36
C GLY A 301 24.65 11.17 -20.55
N THR A 302 23.39 11.35 -20.92
CA THR A 302 22.24 10.71 -20.28
C THR A 302 21.47 9.87 -21.29
N TRP A 303 20.99 8.69 -20.87
CA TRP A 303 20.16 7.82 -21.69
C TRP A 303 18.71 8.30 -21.67
N HIS A 304 18.16 8.64 -22.84
CA HIS A 304 16.76 9.03 -23.02
C HIS A 304 16.01 7.98 -23.83
N ARG A 305 14.78 7.69 -23.41
CA ARG A 305 13.89 6.79 -24.13
C ARG A 305 13.44 7.41 -25.44
N ILE A 306 13.42 6.66 -26.53
CA ILE A 306 12.85 7.08 -27.81
C ILE A 306 11.35 6.82 -27.80
N LEU A 307 10.55 7.90 -27.87
CA LEU A 307 9.10 7.82 -28.03
C LEU A 307 8.76 7.89 -29.52
N ARG A 308 8.46 6.74 -30.14
CA ARG A 308 7.93 6.74 -31.50
C ARG A 308 6.46 7.16 -31.48
N ASN A 309 6.14 8.35 -32.00
CA ASN A 309 4.77 8.86 -32.12
C ASN A 309 4.02 8.05 -33.18
N ARG A 310 3.22 7.07 -32.79
CA ARG A 310 2.43 6.18 -33.68
C ARG A 310 1.28 6.88 -34.41
N PHE A 311 1.05 8.17 -34.18
CA PHE A 311 -0.03 8.92 -34.81
C PHE A 311 0.43 9.79 -36.02
N ALA A 312 1.71 9.76 -36.40
CA ALA A 312 2.23 10.56 -37.49
C ALA A 312 2.21 9.87 -38.87
N GLU A 313 2.03 8.54 -38.94
CA GLU A 313 2.08 7.80 -40.23
C GLU A 313 0.72 7.47 -40.84
N GLN A 314 -0.41 7.97 -40.28
CA GLN A 314 -1.75 7.78 -40.88
C GLN A 314 -2.33 9.03 -41.55
N LYS A 315 -1.47 9.96 -41.95
CA LYS A 315 -1.90 11.13 -42.78
C LYS A 315 -0.98 11.34 -43.95
N THR A 316 -0.86 10.38 -44.83
CA THR A 316 -0.51 10.54 -46.24
C THR A 316 -1.02 9.30 -46.96
N ASP A 317 -2.28 9.35 -47.37
CA ASP A 317 -2.79 8.90 -48.66
C ASP A 317 -4.19 9.50 -48.85
#